data_2baacf80fabdb7018ea08d6530a125e7
#
_entry.id   2baacf80fabdb7018ea08d6530a125e7
#
_cell.length_a   1.000
_cell.length_b   1.000
_cell.length_c   1.000
_cell.angle_alpha   90.00
_cell.angle_beta   90.00
_cell.angle_gamma   90.00
#
_symmetry.space_group_name_H-M   'P 1'
#
loop_
_entity.id
_entity.type
_entity.pdbx_description
1 polymer ?
#
loop_
_entity_poly.entity_id
_entity_poly.type
_entity_poly.pdbx_seq_one_letter_code
_entity_poly.pdbx_strand_id
1 'polypeptide(L)'
;CIRDRVLDVVEEGNRLIQFHYDGIFEEILDKLGEMPLPPYITHKLQDKNRYQTVYAKNEGSAAAPTAGLHFTKDLLEKVEKMGVKIAHVTLHVGLGTFRPVKVDDVENHHMHSEFYVVEEDQAELINQTKQNGGRVISVGTTSCRTLESATGEDGILKAGSGWTEIFIYPGYQFKMIDGLITNFHLPESTLLMLVSALAGKENIMKAYEEAVKERYRFFSFGDAMLIL
;
A
#
# COMPACT_ATOMS: atom_id res chain seq x y z
N CYS A 1 8.18 -26.58 -21.06
CA CYS A 1 8.70 -25.39 -21.77
C CYS A 1 7.55 -24.40 -21.95
N ILE A 2 7.73 -23.15 -21.61
CA ILE A 2 6.77 -22.07 -21.86
C ILE A 2 7.24 -21.26 -23.08
N ARG A 3 6.30 -20.91 -23.95
CA ARG A 3 6.51 -19.95 -25.03
C ARG A 3 5.48 -18.86 -24.90
N ASP A 4 5.88 -17.64 -25.18
CA ASP A 4 5.00 -16.48 -25.21
C ASP A 4 4.98 -15.82 -26.58
N ARG A 5 3.84 -15.22 -26.90
CA ARG A 5 3.64 -14.41 -28.09
C ARG A 5 2.96 -13.11 -27.70
N VAL A 6 3.58 -12.00 -28.00
CA VAL A 6 2.94 -10.69 -27.87
C VAL A 6 1.88 -10.57 -28.95
N LEU A 7 0.62 -10.40 -28.53
CA LEU A 7 -0.52 -10.24 -29.43
C LEU A 7 -0.77 -8.77 -29.75
N ASP A 8 -0.65 -7.90 -28.73
CA ASP A 8 -0.95 -6.49 -28.89
C ASP A 8 -0.20 -5.63 -27.86
N VAL A 9 -0.16 -4.33 -28.13
CA VAL A 9 0.28 -3.28 -27.21
C VAL A 9 -0.97 -2.54 -26.74
N VAL A 10 -1.31 -2.71 -25.49
CA VAL A 10 -2.47 -2.06 -24.88
C VAL A 10 -2.08 -0.78 -24.17
N GLU A 11 -3.06 -0.10 -23.55
CA GLU A 11 -2.87 1.17 -22.88
C GLU A 11 -1.71 1.14 -21.87
N GLU A 12 -1.12 2.28 -21.61
CA GLU A 12 -0.02 2.49 -20.65
C GLU A 12 1.25 1.66 -20.92
N GLY A 13 1.45 1.18 -22.15
CA GLY A 13 2.61 0.39 -22.52
C GLY A 13 2.55 -1.08 -22.07
N ASN A 14 1.43 -1.53 -21.57
CA ASN A 14 1.19 -2.94 -21.29
C ASN A 14 1.18 -3.78 -22.58
N ARG A 15 1.33 -5.08 -22.44
CA ARG A 15 1.35 -6.03 -23.56
C ARG A 15 0.32 -7.11 -23.30
N LEU A 16 -0.49 -7.40 -24.29
CA LEU A 16 -1.32 -8.61 -24.30
C LEU A 16 -0.46 -9.77 -24.76
N ILE A 17 -0.27 -10.77 -23.90
CA ILE A 17 0.61 -11.91 -24.16
C ILE A 17 -0.20 -13.19 -24.14
N GLN A 18 -0.02 -14.02 -25.18
CA GLN A 18 -0.53 -15.37 -25.21
C GLN A 18 0.59 -16.33 -24.78
N PHE A 19 0.32 -17.13 -23.75
CA PHE A 19 1.22 -18.18 -23.30
C PHE A 19 0.83 -19.52 -23.88
N HIS A 20 1.83 -20.29 -24.32
CA HIS A 20 1.70 -21.68 -24.74
C HIS A 20 2.51 -22.54 -23.79
N TYR A 21 1.85 -23.41 -23.04
CA TYR A 21 2.47 -24.23 -22.00
C TYR A 21 1.70 -25.54 -21.80
N ASP A 22 2.34 -26.52 -21.16
CA ASP A 22 1.75 -27.78 -20.76
C ASP A 22 1.72 -27.84 -19.22
N GLY A 23 0.59 -28.23 -18.65
CA GLY A 23 0.40 -28.33 -17.21
C GLY A 23 -0.34 -27.14 -16.59
N ILE A 24 -0.14 -26.92 -15.30
CA ILE A 24 -0.79 -25.85 -14.52
C ILE A 24 0.07 -24.59 -14.62
N PHE A 25 -0.53 -23.48 -15.05
CA PHE A 25 0.18 -22.21 -15.29
C PHE A 25 0.82 -21.66 -14.05
N GLU A 26 0.11 -21.71 -12.93
CA GLU A 26 0.57 -21.25 -11.62
C GLU A 26 1.84 -21.98 -11.15
N GLU A 27 1.90 -23.31 -11.35
CA GLU A 27 3.10 -24.09 -11.02
C GLU A 27 4.32 -23.71 -11.88
N ILE A 28 4.06 -23.29 -13.12
CA ILE A 28 5.11 -22.82 -14.02
C ILE A 28 5.60 -21.44 -13.56
N LEU A 29 4.68 -20.55 -13.19
CA LEU A 29 5.01 -19.25 -12.64
C LEU A 29 5.83 -19.37 -11.34
N ASP A 30 5.47 -20.28 -10.44
CA ASP A 30 6.21 -20.52 -9.19
C ASP A 30 7.66 -20.96 -9.44
N LYS A 31 7.87 -21.77 -10.48
CA LYS A 31 9.20 -22.26 -10.84
C LYS A 31 10.07 -21.23 -11.58
N LEU A 32 9.46 -20.41 -12.43
CA LEU A 32 10.16 -19.46 -13.30
C LEU A 32 10.09 -18.02 -12.81
N GLY A 33 9.05 -17.68 -12.05
CA GLY A 33 8.79 -16.32 -11.60
C GLY A 33 9.79 -15.85 -10.55
N GLU A 34 10.11 -14.58 -10.64
CA GLU A 34 10.84 -13.85 -9.61
C GLU A 34 9.91 -12.84 -8.94
N MET A 35 10.12 -12.59 -7.63
CA MET A 35 9.37 -11.57 -6.91
C MET A 35 9.61 -10.20 -7.57
N PRO A 36 8.57 -9.49 -8.01
CA PRO A 36 8.73 -8.15 -8.54
C PRO A 36 9.17 -7.21 -7.40
N LEU A 37 10.35 -6.63 -7.56
CA LEU A 37 10.93 -5.71 -6.59
C LEU A 37 10.96 -4.30 -7.19
N PRO A 38 10.81 -3.25 -6.37
CA PRO A 38 11.06 -1.89 -6.81
C PRO A 38 12.49 -1.73 -7.36
N PRO A 39 12.71 -0.84 -8.34
CA PRO A 39 14.00 -0.74 -9.02
C PRO A 39 15.19 -0.33 -8.13
N TYR A 40 14.92 0.25 -6.96
CA TYR A 40 15.96 0.59 -5.99
C TYR A 40 16.46 -0.61 -5.18
N ILE A 41 15.76 -1.77 -5.23
CA ILE A 41 16.22 -3.03 -4.61
C ILE A 41 16.97 -3.81 -5.68
N THR A 42 18.30 -3.70 -5.67
CA THR A 42 19.16 -4.32 -6.68
C THR A 42 19.67 -5.71 -6.29
N HIS A 43 19.59 -6.07 -5.03
CA HIS A 43 19.99 -7.39 -4.55
C HIS A 43 18.85 -8.39 -4.70
N LYS A 44 19.16 -9.55 -5.29
CA LYS A 44 18.23 -10.67 -5.38
C LYS A 44 17.91 -11.20 -3.98
N LEU A 45 16.62 -11.31 -3.64
CA LEU A 45 16.19 -11.89 -2.37
C LEU A 45 16.49 -13.38 -2.34
N GLN A 46 17.14 -13.83 -1.26
CA GLN A 46 17.35 -15.25 -1.01
C GLN A 46 16.06 -15.96 -0.60
N ASP A 47 15.20 -15.24 0.12
CA ASP A 47 13.86 -15.69 0.53
C ASP A 47 12.81 -14.75 -0.09
N LYS A 48 11.99 -15.30 -0.99
CA LYS A 48 10.89 -14.58 -1.65
C LYS A 48 9.89 -13.99 -0.65
N ASN A 49 9.64 -14.70 0.47
CA ASN A 49 8.69 -14.27 1.50
C ASN A 49 9.14 -13.03 2.26
N ARG A 50 10.40 -12.66 2.15
CA ARG A 50 10.95 -11.48 2.80
C ARG A 50 10.32 -10.17 2.29
N TYR A 51 9.82 -10.15 1.06
CA TYR A 51 9.11 -9.02 0.47
C TYR A 51 7.59 -9.22 0.46
N GLN A 52 7.06 -9.85 1.52
CA GLN A 52 5.63 -10.00 1.75
C GLN A 52 5.33 -9.90 3.24
N THR A 53 4.13 -9.40 3.58
CA THR A 53 3.68 -9.30 4.97
C THR A 53 3.32 -10.68 5.52
N VAL A 54 3.46 -10.84 6.85
CA VAL A 54 3.13 -12.10 7.54
C VAL A 54 1.63 -12.40 7.57
N TYR A 55 0.80 -11.45 7.15
CA TYR A 55 -0.66 -11.54 7.10
C TYR A 55 -1.22 -11.48 5.67
N ALA A 56 -0.39 -11.54 4.65
CA ALA A 56 -0.86 -11.61 3.26
C ALA A 56 -1.74 -12.85 3.05
N LYS A 57 -2.92 -12.65 2.46
CA LYS A 57 -3.91 -13.70 2.27
C LYS A 57 -4.40 -13.80 0.83
N ASN A 58 -4.67 -12.67 0.19
CA ASN A 58 -5.26 -12.60 -1.14
C ASN A 58 -4.18 -12.28 -2.18
N GLU A 59 -4.03 -13.14 -3.17
CA GLU A 59 -3.14 -12.93 -4.31
C GLU A 59 -3.76 -11.96 -5.32
N GLY A 60 -2.93 -11.37 -6.21
CA GLY A 60 -3.40 -10.50 -7.30
C GLY A 60 -2.84 -9.08 -7.29
N SER A 61 -1.94 -8.76 -6.35
CA SER A 61 -1.28 -7.46 -6.30
C SER A 61 0.12 -7.51 -6.90
N ALA A 62 0.50 -6.49 -7.67
CA ALA A 62 1.85 -6.34 -8.22
C ALA A 62 2.87 -5.79 -7.19
N ALA A 63 2.40 -5.24 -6.08
CA ALA A 63 3.25 -4.68 -5.03
C ALA A 63 2.79 -5.11 -3.64
N ALA A 64 3.74 -5.41 -2.74
CA ALA A 64 3.47 -5.68 -1.33
C ALA A 64 3.24 -4.38 -0.54
N PRO A 65 2.40 -4.38 0.51
CA PRO A 65 2.23 -3.24 1.41
C PRO A 65 3.43 -3.14 2.36
N THR A 66 4.52 -2.54 1.89
CA THR A 66 5.85 -2.65 2.51
C THR A 66 5.97 -2.04 3.91
N ALA A 67 5.09 -1.12 4.30
CA ALA A 67 5.00 -0.68 5.69
C ALA A 67 4.57 -1.82 6.64
N GLY A 68 3.81 -2.79 6.14
CA GLY A 68 3.44 -3.98 6.90
C GLY A 68 4.58 -4.95 7.18
N LEU A 69 5.71 -4.84 6.47
CA LEU A 69 6.90 -5.67 6.70
C LEU A 69 7.55 -5.43 8.08
N HIS A 70 7.26 -4.29 8.71
CA HIS A 70 7.72 -4.00 10.07
C HIS A 70 7.02 -4.85 11.13
N PHE A 71 5.87 -5.45 10.80
CA PHE A 71 5.08 -6.26 11.73
C PHE A 71 5.43 -7.75 11.59
N THR A 72 6.03 -8.31 12.61
CA THR A 72 6.17 -9.76 12.76
C THR A 72 4.93 -10.34 13.44
N LYS A 73 4.73 -11.65 13.35
CA LYS A 73 3.64 -12.34 14.07
C LYS A 73 3.70 -12.06 15.57
N ASP A 74 4.90 -12.13 16.16
CA ASP A 74 5.11 -11.86 17.59
C ASP A 74 4.75 -10.43 17.98
N LEU A 75 5.03 -9.45 17.09
CA LEU A 75 4.67 -8.06 17.33
C LEU A 75 3.15 -7.86 17.27
N LEU A 76 2.48 -8.46 16.27
CA LEU A 76 1.03 -8.41 16.17
C LEU A 76 0.37 -9.01 17.40
N GLU A 77 0.81 -10.19 17.86
CA GLU A 77 0.31 -10.80 19.10
C GLU A 77 0.52 -9.90 20.34
N LYS A 78 1.66 -9.22 20.44
CA LYS A 78 1.91 -8.27 21.54
C LYS A 78 0.95 -7.09 21.49
N VAL A 79 0.70 -6.55 20.30
CA VAL A 79 -0.24 -5.44 20.08
C VAL A 79 -1.65 -5.86 20.49
N GLU A 80 -2.10 -7.05 20.09
CA GLU A 80 -3.42 -7.60 20.49
C GLU A 80 -3.53 -7.82 22.00
N LYS A 81 -2.48 -8.36 22.63
CA LYS A 81 -2.43 -8.56 24.09
C LYS A 81 -2.50 -7.24 24.88
N MET A 82 -2.15 -6.12 24.27
CA MET A 82 -2.34 -4.78 24.83
C MET A 82 -3.77 -4.24 24.70
N GLY A 83 -4.67 -5.00 24.07
CA GLY A 83 -6.07 -4.63 23.86
C GLY A 83 -6.32 -3.85 22.57
N VAL A 84 -5.33 -3.72 21.70
CA VAL A 84 -5.49 -3.09 20.38
C VAL A 84 -6.10 -4.11 19.43
N LYS A 85 -7.16 -3.71 18.73
CA LYS A 85 -7.80 -4.53 17.72
C LYS A 85 -7.08 -4.40 16.40
N ILE A 86 -6.93 -5.50 15.67
CA ILE A 86 -6.31 -5.53 14.34
C ILE A 86 -7.41 -5.80 13.31
N ALA A 87 -7.53 -4.91 12.33
CA ALA A 87 -8.43 -5.07 11.19
C ALA A 87 -7.63 -5.18 9.89
N HIS A 88 -8.16 -5.91 8.92
CA HIS A 88 -7.53 -6.15 7.64
C HIS A 88 -8.38 -5.63 6.49
N VAL A 89 -7.72 -5.01 5.51
CA VAL A 89 -8.33 -4.61 4.24
C VAL A 89 -7.47 -5.14 3.09
N THR A 90 -8.07 -5.31 1.92
CA THR A 90 -7.36 -5.74 0.72
C THR A 90 -7.34 -4.61 -0.31
N LEU A 91 -6.17 -4.36 -0.90
CA LEU A 91 -6.01 -3.51 -2.08
C LEU A 91 -5.11 -4.24 -3.08
N HIS A 92 -5.61 -4.45 -4.29
CA HIS A 92 -4.82 -4.98 -5.39
C HIS A 92 -4.10 -3.83 -6.09
N VAL A 93 -2.85 -3.62 -5.70
CA VAL A 93 -2.00 -2.55 -6.24
C VAL A 93 -1.52 -2.93 -7.64
N GLY A 94 -1.79 -2.06 -8.61
CA GLY A 94 -1.34 -2.23 -9.98
C GLY A 94 0.12 -1.84 -10.21
N LEU A 95 0.65 -2.14 -11.40
CA LEU A 95 2.03 -1.80 -11.81
C LEU A 95 2.28 -0.28 -11.85
N GLY A 96 1.22 0.53 -11.94
CA GLY A 96 1.30 1.99 -11.98
C GLY A 96 1.94 2.62 -10.75
N THR A 97 1.88 1.95 -9.60
CA THR A 97 2.47 2.45 -8.33
C THR A 97 3.99 2.66 -8.41
N PHE A 98 4.68 1.97 -9.31
CA PHE A 98 6.12 2.12 -9.51
C PHE A 98 6.50 3.23 -10.51
N ARG A 99 5.51 3.91 -11.10
CA ARG A 99 5.76 4.99 -12.06
C ARG A 99 5.94 6.32 -11.35
N PRO A 100 6.95 7.12 -11.74
CA PRO A 100 7.11 8.46 -11.19
C PRO A 100 5.98 9.39 -11.65
N VAL A 101 5.65 10.37 -10.82
CA VAL A 101 4.77 11.49 -11.22
C VAL A 101 5.43 12.27 -12.37
N LYS A 102 4.69 12.48 -13.46
CA LYS A 102 5.20 13.11 -14.69
C LYS A 102 4.52 14.45 -15.01
N VAL A 103 3.75 14.98 -14.09
CA VAL A 103 3.01 16.25 -14.29
C VAL A 103 3.58 17.33 -13.39
N ASP A 104 3.70 18.52 -13.92
CA ASP A 104 4.18 19.70 -13.17
C ASP A 104 3.10 20.24 -12.22
N ASP A 105 1.84 20.02 -12.55
CA ASP A 105 0.68 20.42 -11.75
C ASP A 105 0.02 19.21 -11.10
N VAL A 106 -0.02 19.23 -9.78
CA VAL A 106 -0.58 18.12 -8.95
C VAL A 106 -2.04 17.86 -9.27
N GLU A 107 -2.82 18.89 -9.59
CA GLU A 107 -4.26 18.76 -9.90
C GLU A 107 -4.52 17.99 -11.20
N ASN A 108 -3.54 17.92 -12.09
CA ASN A 108 -3.60 17.18 -13.35
C ASN A 108 -3.09 15.74 -13.25
N HIS A 109 -2.70 15.28 -12.04
CA HIS A 109 -2.23 13.92 -11.84
C HIS A 109 -3.40 12.93 -11.73
N HIS A 110 -3.47 11.99 -12.65
CA HIS A 110 -4.41 10.88 -12.59
C HIS A 110 -3.78 9.68 -11.89
N MET A 111 -4.37 9.27 -10.77
CA MET A 111 -3.99 8.05 -10.08
C MET A 111 -4.49 6.83 -10.86
N HIS A 112 -3.68 5.77 -10.88
CA HIS A 112 -4.13 4.49 -11.43
C HIS A 112 -5.26 3.92 -10.59
N SER A 113 -6.22 3.31 -11.27
CA SER A 113 -7.34 2.63 -10.63
C SER A 113 -6.88 1.34 -9.98
N GLU A 114 -7.21 1.14 -8.71
CA GLU A 114 -6.85 -0.04 -7.92
C GLU A 114 -8.09 -0.63 -7.25
N PHE A 115 -8.19 -1.96 -7.27
CA PHE A 115 -9.34 -2.68 -6.73
C PHE A 115 -9.17 -2.96 -5.24
N TYR A 116 -10.16 -2.56 -4.41
CA TYR A 116 -10.14 -2.81 -2.98
C TYR A 116 -11.31 -3.69 -2.52
N VAL A 117 -11.10 -4.34 -1.37
CA VAL A 117 -12.13 -5.08 -0.65
C VAL A 117 -12.05 -4.77 0.84
N VAL A 118 -13.21 -4.47 1.44
CA VAL A 118 -13.40 -4.33 2.88
C VAL A 118 -14.48 -5.32 3.30
N GLU A 119 -14.10 -6.33 4.07
CA GLU A 119 -15.03 -7.35 4.57
C GLU A 119 -15.97 -6.74 5.63
N GLU A 120 -17.17 -7.31 5.78
CA GLU A 120 -18.23 -6.76 6.64
C GLU A 120 -17.81 -6.69 8.11
N ASP A 121 -17.24 -7.77 8.64
CA ASP A 121 -16.74 -7.84 10.00
C ASP A 121 -15.60 -6.84 10.29
N GLN A 122 -14.77 -6.55 9.29
CA GLN A 122 -13.68 -5.58 9.39
C GLN A 122 -14.23 -4.14 9.39
N ALA A 123 -15.21 -3.86 8.52
CA ALA A 123 -15.88 -2.56 8.49
C ALA A 123 -16.61 -2.30 9.81
N GLU A 124 -17.33 -3.28 10.33
CA GLU A 124 -18.04 -3.19 11.61
C GLU A 124 -17.07 -2.92 12.76
N LEU A 125 -15.96 -3.67 12.85
CA LEU A 125 -14.92 -3.50 13.86
C LEU A 125 -14.35 -2.08 13.87
N ILE A 126 -14.03 -1.53 12.71
CA ILE A 126 -13.47 -0.18 12.56
C ILE A 126 -14.53 0.88 12.94
N ASN A 127 -15.75 0.75 12.44
CA ASN A 127 -16.85 1.68 12.74
C ASN A 127 -17.17 1.71 14.24
N GLN A 128 -17.29 0.56 14.88
CA GLN A 128 -17.49 0.46 16.33
C GLN A 128 -16.35 1.11 17.11
N THR A 129 -15.11 0.97 16.64
CA THR A 129 -13.94 1.60 17.28
C THR A 129 -14.09 3.13 17.24
N LYS A 130 -14.44 3.71 16.10
CA LYS A 130 -14.68 5.16 15.97
C LYS A 130 -15.85 5.63 16.84
N GLN A 131 -16.98 4.93 16.81
CA GLN A 131 -18.17 5.26 17.59
C GLN A 131 -17.90 5.26 19.10
N ASN A 132 -17.00 4.40 19.56
CA ASN A 132 -16.58 4.31 20.97
C ASN A 132 -15.45 5.31 21.34
N GLY A 133 -15.12 6.26 20.45
CA GLY A 133 -14.07 7.25 20.68
C GLY A 133 -12.65 6.70 20.56
N GLY A 134 -12.48 5.52 19.99
CA GLY A 134 -11.18 4.93 19.67
C GLY A 134 -10.54 5.57 18.45
N ARG A 135 -9.25 5.27 18.24
CA ARG A 135 -8.45 5.76 17.10
C ARG A 135 -8.22 4.64 16.09
N VAL A 136 -8.24 4.99 14.82
CA VAL A 136 -7.89 4.12 13.69
C VAL A 136 -6.52 4.50 13.17
N ILE A 137 -5.53 3.63 13.39
CA ILE A 137 -4.15 3.81 12.94
C ILE A 137 -3.93 2.91 11.73
N SER A 138 -3.80 3.52 10.56
CA SER A 138 -3.54 2.78 9.32
C SER A 138 -2.08 2.32 9.27
N VAL A 139 -1.85 1.10 8.78
CA VAL A 139 -0.51 0.58 8.48
C VAL A 139 -0.33 0.53 6.97
N GLY A 140 0.49 1.44 6.48
CA GLY A 140 0.75 1.65 5.05
C GLY A 140 -0.24 2.58 4.36
N THR A 141 0.27 3.25 3.35
CA THR A 141 -0.51 4.15 2.48
C THR A 141 -1.58 3.37 1.69
N THR A 142 -1.36 2.10 1.43
CA THR A 142 -2.32 1.15 0.83
C THR A 142 -3.58 1.05 1.68
N SER A 143 -3.46 0.73 2.97
CA SER A 143 -4.60 0.66 3.89
C SER A 143 -5.27 2.02 4.07
N CYS A 144 -4.48 3.09 4.17
CA CYS A 144 -5.00 4.46 4.25
C CYS A 144 -5.92 4.78 3.04
N ARG A 145 -5.45 4.55 1.83
CA ARG A 145 -6.21 4.82 0.61
C ARG A 145 -7.47 3.96 0.53
N THR A 146 -7.41 2.70 0.93
CA THR A 146 -8.58 1.82 1.00
C THR A 146 -9.62 2.36 1.97
N LEU A 147 -9.23 2.68 3.19
CA LEU A 147 -10.13 3.18 4.23
C LEU A 147 -10.78 4.50 3.83
N GLU A 148 -9.99 5.44 3.33
CA GLU A 148 -10.51 6.76 2.91
C GLU A 148 -11.43 6.66 1.69
N SER A 149 -11.19 5.71 0.77
CA SER A 149 -12.05 5.47 -0.40
C SER A 149 -13.38 4.81 -0.04
N ALA A 150 -13.35 3.84 0.89
CA ALA A 150 -14.53 3.09 1.30
C ALA A 150 -15.39 3.84 2.34
N THR A 151 -14.88 4.94 2.92
CA THR A 151 -15.61 5.75 3.91
C THR A 151 -16.46 6.81 3.23
N GLY A 152 -17.75 6.81 3.54
CA GLY A 152 -18.71 7.80 3.08
C GLY A 152 -18.49 9.20 3.68
N GLU A 153 -19.21 10.21 3.18
CA GLU A 153 -19.20 11.56 3.75
C GLU A 153 -19.80 11.61 5.16
N ASP A 154 -20.53 10.58 5.53
CA ASP A 154 -21.08 10.34 6.87
C ASP A 154 -20.04 9.82 7.88
N GLY A 155 -18.80 9.60 7.44
CA GLY A 155 -17.72 9.05 8.27
C GLY A 155 -17.85 7.56 8.56
N ILE A 156 -18.74 6.85 7.86
CA ILE A 156 -18.97 5.41 8.03
C ILE A 156 -18.20 4.63 6.95
N LEU A 157 -17.37 3.70 7.39
CA LEU A 157 -16.70 2.75 6.51
C LEU A 157 -17.71 1.74 5.98
N LYS A 158 -17.79 1.62 4.66
CA LYS A 158 -18.72 0.70 3.98
C LYS A 158 -18.02 -0.60 3.63
N ALA A 159 -18.60 -1.71 4.01
CA ALA A 159 -18.18 -3.01 3.54
C ALA A 159 -18.48 -3.18 2.04
N GLY A 160 -17.69 -3.98 1.37
CA GLY A 160 -17.84 -4.28 -0.05
C GLY A 160 -16.53 -4.14 -0.82
N SER A 161 -16.65 -4.10 -2.13
CA SER A 161 -15.52 -3.94 -3.04
C SER A 161 -15.75 -2.80 -4.01
N GLY A 162 -14.67 -2.23 -4.49
CA GLY A 162 -14.74 -1.12 -5.45
C GLY A 162 -13.39 -0.80 -6.07
N TRP A 163 -13.41 0.19 -6.94
CA TRP A 163 -12.20 0.74 -7.53
C TRP A 163 -11.90 2.10 -6.91
N THR A 164 -10.63 2.39 -6.69
CA THR A 164 -10.19 3.67 -6.15
C THR A 164 -9.12 4.29 -7.02
N GLU A 165 -9.28 5.58 -7.27
CA GLU A 165 -8.30 6.47 -7.90
C GLU A 165 -7.96 7.61 -6.94
N ILE A 166 -8.20 7.38 -5.63
CA ILE A 166 -8.04 8.43 -4.63
C ILE A 166 -6.61 8.98 -4.64
N PHE A 167 -6.52 10.28 -4.80
CA PHE A 167 -5.28 11.04 -4.70
C PHE A 167 -5.33 11.94 -3.47
N ILE A 168 -4.52 11.59 -2.47
CA ILE A 168 -4.46 12.31 -1.20
C ILE A 168 -3.23 13.23 -1.23
N TYR A 169 -3.47 14.53 -1.15
CA TYR A 169 -2.45 15.58 -1.13
C TYR A 169 -2.84 16.69 -0.15
N PRO A 170 -1.95 17.65 0.18
CA PRO A 170 -2.24 18.71 1.15
C PRO A 170 -3.55 19.45 0.86
N GLY A 171 -4.43 19.52 1.87
CA GLY A 171 -5.80 20.01 1.77
C GLY A 171 -6.86 18.92 1.86
N TYR A 172 -6.49 17.64 1.68
CA TYR A 172 -7.41 16.51 1.88
C TYR A 172 -7.89 16.41 3.33
N GLN A 173 -9.18 16.16 3.51
CA GLN A 173 -9.80 15.95 4.83
C GLN A 173 -9.98 14.46 5.07
N PHE A 174 -9.21 13.91 6.02
CA PHE A 174 -9.31 12.50 6.37
C PHE A 174 -10.62 12.21 7.08
N LYS A 175 -11.31 11.15 6.66
CA LYS A 175 -12.62 10.75 7.16
C LYS A 175 -12.54 9.61 8.17
N MET A 176 -11.58 8.70 8.00
CA MET A 176 -11.49 7.47 8.78
C MET A 176 -10.25 7.40 9.66
N ILE A 177 -9.06 7.63 9.10
CA ILE A 177 -7.83 7.41 9.86
C ILE A 177 -7.51 8.56 10.80
N ASP A 178 -6.94 8.21 11.96
CA ASP A 178 -6.45 9.16 12.99
C ASP A 178 -4.92 9.16 13.07
N GLY A 179 -4.27 8.23 12.38
CA GLY A 179 -2.83 8.13 12.32
C GLY A 179 -2.37 7.11 11.28
N LEU A 180 -1.09 7.14 11.00
CA LEU A 180 -0.48 6.33 9.94
C LEU A 180 0.89 5.83 10.36
N ILE A 181 1.12 4.52 10.22
CA ILE A 181 2.45 3.92 10.25
C ILE A 181 2.88 3.68 8.81
N THR A 182 4.00 4.24 8.40
CA THR A 182 4.47 4.12 7.03
C THR A 182 5.99 4.16 6.93
N ASN A 183 6.54 3.85 5.75
CA ASN A 183 7.96 4.00 5.45
C ASN A 183 8.32 5.47 5.17
N PHE A 184 9.60 5.79 5.12
CA PHE A 184 10.08 7.01 4.49
C PHE A 184 10.01 6.86 2.96
N HIS A 185 9.40 7.83 2.30
CA HIS A 185 9.09 7.80 0.87
C HIS A 185 10.10 8.58 0.03
N LEU A 186 10.09 8.32 -1.28
CA LEU A 186 10.89 9.06 -2.26
C LEU A 186 10.44 10.53 -2.35
N PRO A 187 11.37 11.45 -2.60
CA PRO A 187 11.01 12.81 -2.98
C PRO A 187 10.15 12.81 -4.26
N GLU A 188 9.36 13.87 -4.43
CA GLU A 188 8.49 14.06 -5.60
C GLU A 188 7.50 12.91 -5.85
N SER A 189 7.11 12.18 -4.81
CA SER A 189 6.16 11.07 -4.89
C SER A 189 4.78 11.43 -4.35
N THR A 190 3.75 10.79 -4.87
CA THR A 190 2.37 10.88 -4.36
C THR A 190 2.28 10.47 -2.89
N LEU A 191 3.16 9.58 -2.44
CA LEU A 191 3.20 9.11 -1.05
C LEU A 191 3.73 10.18 -0.10
N LEU A 192 4.72 10.98 -0.52
CA LEU A 192 5.17 12.13 0.27
C LEU A 192 4.07 13.19 0.39
N MET A 193 3.25 13.35 -0.65
CA MET A 193 2.09 14.24 -0.61
C MET A 193 1.03 13.75 0.38
N LEU A 194 0.75 12.43 0.42
CA LEU A 194 -0.18 11.83 1.35
C LEU A 194 0.22 12.05 2.81
N VAL A 195 1.47 11.76 3.18
CA VAL A 195 1.93 12.00 4.55
C VAL A 195 1.95 13.49 4.90
N SER A 196 2.24 14.35 3.92
CA SER A 196 2.16 15.80 4.09
C SER A 196 0.72 16.31 4.26
N ALA A 197 -0.26 15.64 3.67
CA ALA A 197 -1.67 15.95 3.90
C ALA A 197 -2.08 15.63 5.34
N LEU A 198 -1.56 14.54 5.92
CA LEU A 198 -1.92 14.10 7.27
C LEU A 198 -1.26 14.95 8.37
N ALA A 199 0.03 15.21 8.27
CA ALA A 199 0.82 15.85 9.33
C ALA A 199 1.18 17.34 9.05
N GLY A 200 0.86 17.82 7.86
CA GLY A 200 1.34 19.11 7.37
C GLY A 200 2.73 19.02 6.73
N LYS A 201 2.90 19.73 5.60
CA LYS A 201 4.12 19.71 4.80
C LYS A 201 5.37 20.08 5.60
N GLU A 202 5.29 21.15 6.42
CA GLU A 202 6.44 21.61 7.19
C GLU A 202 6.91 20.58 8.21
N ASN A 203 5.99 19.92 8.91
CA ASN A 203 6.31 18.89 9.89
C ASN A 203 6.97 17.68 9.24
N ILE A 204 6.42 17.24 8.09
CA ILE A 204 6.99 16.12 7.33
C ILE A 204 8.39 16.46 6.84
N MET A 205 8.61 17.65 6.27
CA MET A 205 9.94 18.05 5.79
C MET A 205 10.96 18.07 6.94
N LYS A 206 10.62 18.65 8.09
CA LYS A 206 11.49 18.62 9.29
C LYS A 206 11.81 17.19 9.76
N ALA A 207 10.80 16.30 9.76
CA ALA A 207 11.00 14.90 10.14
C ALA A 207 11.94 14.18 9.16
N TYR A 208 11.82 14.47 7.87
CA TYR A 208 12.71 13.90 6.85
C TYR A 208 14.14 14.44 6.93
N GLU A 209 14.32 15.74 7.18
CA GLU A 209 15.63 16.35 7.41
C GLU A 209 16.32 15.73 8.63
N GLU A 210 15.60 15.55 9.73
CA GLU A 210 16.13 14.89 10.92
C GLU A 210 16.45 13.41 10.67
N ALA A 211 15.57 12.69 9.95
CA ALA A 211 15.81 11.30 9.57
C ALA A 211 17.08 11.13 8.73
N VAL A 212 17.34 12.04 7.79
CA VAL A 212 18.56 12.03 6.98
C VAL A 212 19.79 12.30 7.87
N LYS A 213 19.73 13.28 8.74
CA LYS A 213 20.79 13.66 9.68
C LYS A 213 21.14 12.50 10.62
N GLU A 214 20.12 11.83 11.17
CA GLU A 214 20.26 10.69 12.08
C GLU A 214 20.49 9.35 11.33
N ARG A 215 20.61 9.39 9.98
CA ARG A 215 20.90 8.23 9.12
C ARG A 215 19.86 7.13 9.19
N TYR A 216 18.59 7.48 9.29
CA TYR A 216 17.49 6.53 9.11
C TYR A 216 17.54 5.92 7.71
N ARG A 217 17.13 4.67 7.62
CA ARG A 217 17.03 3.94 6.35
C ARG A 217 15.67 4.23 5.72
N PHE A 218 15.68 4.44 4.42
CA PHE A 218 14.52 4.80 3.64
C PHE A 218 13.96 3.61 2.85
N PHE A 219 12.75 3.76 2.37
CA PHE A 219 12.00 2.86 1.47
C PHE A 219 11.59 1.53 2.12
N SER A 220 11.38 0.47 1.29
CA SER A 220 10.69 -0.76 1.67
C SER A 220 11.30 -1.53 2.84
N PHE A 221 12.63 -1.56 2.93
CA PHE A 221 13.35 -2.25 4.01
C PHE A 221 14.03 -1.28 4.98
N GLY A 222 13.62 -0.04 4.94
CA GLY A 222 14.12 1.00 5.82
C GLY A 222 13.46 1.01 7.20
N ASP A 223 13.45 2.18 7.79
CA ASP A 223 12.83 2.43 9.09
C ASP A 223 11.39 2.94 8.90
N ALA A 224 10.56 2.83 9.94
CA ALA A 224 9.17 3.26 9.92
C ALA A 224 8.99 4.62 10.58
N MET A 225 7.97 5.33 10.13
CA MET A 225 7.49 6.59 10.70
C MET A 225 6.07 6.38 11.24
N LEU A 226 5.79 6.82 12.46
CA LEU A 226 4.46 6.93 13.04
C LEU A 226 4.01 8.39 13.02
N ILE A 227 2.89 8.65 12.38
CA ILE A 227 2.22 9.96 12.29
C ILE A 227 0.94 9.90 13.09
N LEU A 228 0.74 10.82 14.04
CA LEU A 228 -0.43 10.91 14.94
C LEU A 228 -1.01 12.32 14.93
#